data_e383861883cab515c6075e25201fea5f
#
_entry.id   e383861883cab515c6075e25201fea5f
#
_cell.length_a   1.000
_cell.length_b   1.000
_cell.length_c   1.000
_cell.angle_alpha   90.00
_cell.angle_beta   90.00
_cell.angle_gamma   90.00
#
_symmetry.space_group_name_H-M   'P 1'
#
loop_
_entity.id
_entity.type
_entity.pdbx_description
1 polymer ?
#
loop_
_entity_poly.entity_id
_entity_poly.type
_entity_poly.pdbx_seq_one_letter_code
_entity_poly.pdbx_strand_id
1 'polypeptide(L)'
;MTEQGSLACVGLGMMLGAHLAPRSRSLIEQADVVFALVSDPLVELWVQDMRPDMRSLQPYYREGTSRLTSYGEMVEAMLAEVRAGRRVCGVFYGHPGVFALVPHKAIREAREAGFAAHMEPGISAEDCLYADLGIDPGAYGCQHYEASQFMAYRRRIDPSAYLVLWQVGMAGDRSLARFSTGPAYRRLLVELLLEDYPADHPVIAYEAATLPIASPRMDALRVSELVEADLRLQTTLVFPPARAMQRNQAMLARLAELDREALAAGAAAGPVT
;
A
#
# COMPACT_ATOMS: atom_id res chain seq x y z
N MET A 1 -22.24 33.45 1.13
CA MET A 1 -21.62 32.38 1.91
C MET A 1 -20.33 32.03 1.13
N THR A 2 -19.15 32.34 1.67
CA THR A 2 -17.89 31.90 1.08
C THR A 2 -17.90 30.37 1.11
N GLU A 3 -17.73 29.73 -0.06
CA GLU A 3 -17.57 28.28 -0.10
C GLU A 3 -16.40 27.88 0.81
N GLN A 4 -16.68 27.01 1.76
CA GLN A 4 -15.65 26.51 2.66
C GLN A 4 -14.74 25.57 1.86
N GLY A 5 -13.42 25.76 1.94
CA GLY A 5 -12.45 24.93 1.24
C GLY A 5 -12.60 23.46 1.62
N SER A 6 -12.16 22.56 0.74
CA SER A 6 -12.24 21.12 0.94
C SER A 6 -11.03 20.38 0.34
N LEU A 7 -10.77 19.16 0.82
CA LEU A 7 -9.69 18.31 0.32
C LEU A 7 -10.23 16.94 -0.08
N ALA A 8 -9.95 16.51 -1.31
CA ALA A 8 -10.08 15.13 -1.74
C ALA A 8 -8.70 14.56 -2.08
N CYS A 9 -8.33 13.41 -1.51
CA CYS A 9 -7.14 12.68 -1.93
C CYS A 9 -7.59 11.45 -2.74
N VAL A 10 -7.13 11.33 -3.98
CA VAL A 10 -7.60 10.30 -4.91
C VAL A 10 -6.45 9.44 -5.43
N GLY A 11 -6.73 8.16 -5.71
CA GLY A 11 -5.79 7.24 -6.34
C GLY A 11 -5.96 7.20 -7.85
N LEU A 12 -4.83 7.21 -8.57
CA LEU A 12 -4.80 6.95 -10.03
C LEU A 12 -4.79 5.46 -10.36
N GLY A 13 -4.57 4.60 -9.36
CA GLY A 13 -4.20 3.22 -9.57
C GLY A 13 -2.73 3.05 -9.99
N MET A 14 -2.33 1.81 -10.25
CA MET A 14 -0.96 1.48 -10.64
C MET A 14 -0.73 1.64 -12.14
N MET A 15 -1.68 1.20 -12.97
CA MET A 15 -1.54 1.18 -14.43
C MET A 15 -2.08 2.47 -15.06
N LEU A 16 -1.24 3.13 -15.83
CA LEU A 16 -1.54 4.37 -16.55
C LEU A 16 -2.88 4.29 -17.30
N GLY A 17 -3.82 5.15 -16.94
CA GLY A 17 -5.13 5.31 -17.57
C GLY A 17 -6.13 4.18 -17.29
N ALA A 18 -5.69 2.94 -17.06
CA ALA A 18 -6.57 1.79 -16.91
C ALA A 18 -7.23 1.67 -15.52
N HIS A 19 -6.57 2.19 -14.49
CA HIS A 19 -7.01 2.02 -13.10
C HIS A 19 -7.67 3.28 -12.49
N LEU A 20 -7.82 4.36 -13.27
CA LEU A 20 -8.48 5.57 -12.79
C LEU A 20 -9.98 5.38 -12.69
N ALA A 21 -10.51 5.37 -11.47
CA ALA A 21 -11.95 5.28 -11.23
C ALA A 21 -12.68 6.54 -11.74
N PRO A 22 -13.91 6.42 -12.28
CA PRO A 22 -14.69 7.55 -12.77
C PRO A 22 -14.91 8.66 -11.72
N ARG A 23 -15.11 8.28 -10.46
CA ARG A 23 -15.27 9.22 -9.34
C ARG A 23 -14.00 10.01 -9.07
N SER A 24 -12.83 9.34 -9.07
CA SER A 24 -11.53 9.99 -8.92
C SER A 24 -11.27 10.98 -10.05
N ARG A 25 -11.58 10.61 -11.30
CA ARG A 25 -11.51 11.51 -12.47
C ARG A 25 -12.38 12.75 -12.27
N SER A 26 -13.64 12.57 -11.88
CA SER A 26 -14.57 13.67 -11.64
C SER A 26 -14.06 14.65 -10.57
N LEU A 27 -13.45 14.15 -9.49
CA LEU A 27 -12.86 14.98 -8.43
C LEU A 27 -11.64 15.77 -8.93
N ILE A 28 -10.81 15.17 -9.77
CA ILE A 28 -9.68 15.85 -10.41
C ILE A 28 -10.17 16.99 -11.31
N GLU A 29 -11.16 16.70 -12.17
CA GLU A 29 -11.68 17.65 -13.15
C GLU A 29 -12.42 18.83 -12.49
N GLN A 30 -13.11 18.60 -11.38
CA GLN A 30 -13.92 19.61 -10.70
C GLN A 30 -13.18 20.41 -9.61
N ALA A 31 -11.96 20.01 -9.24
CA ALA A 31 -11.19 20.72 -8.23
C ALA A 31 -10.77 22.12 -8.72
N ASP A 32 -10.66 23.07 -7.80
CA ASP A 32 -10.13 24.41 -8.11
C ASP A 32 -8.60 24.38 -8.20
N VAL A 33 -7.96 23.47 -7.42
CA VAL A 33 -6.50 23.26 -7.43
C VAL A 33 -6.21 21.76 -7.38
N VAL A 34 -5.32 21.29 -8.23
CA VAL A 34 -4.85 19.91 -8.26
C VAL A 34 -3.37 19.83 -7.93
N PHE A 35 -3.02 18.99 -6.98
CA PHE A 35 -1.64 18.59 -6.68
C PHE A 35 -1.43 17.13 -7.07
N ALA A 36 -0.26 16.79 -7.62
CA ALA A 36 0.05 15.41 -8.00
C ALA A 36 1.37 14.92 -7.40
N LEU A 37 1.33 13.70 -6.85
CA LEU A 37 2.51 12.94 -6.42
C LEU A 37 2.46 11.56 -7.06
N VAL A 38 3.18 11.40 -8.17
CA VAL A 38 3.19 10.18 -8.98
C VAL A 38 4.60 9.63 -9.12
N SER A 39 4.72 8.34 -9.43
CA SER A 39 5.99 7.62 -9.44
C SER A 39 6.73 7.64 -10.77
N ASP A 40 6.05 8.04 -11.85
CA ASP A 40 6.55 7.95 -13.22
C ASP A 40 6.30 9.26 -13.99
N PRO A 41 7.30 9.79 -14.71
CA PRO A 41 7.13 11.01 -15.52
C PRO A 41 6.02 10.92 -16.58
N LEU A 42 5.78 9.72 -17.17
CA LEU A 42 4.69 9.54 -18.14
C LEU A 42 3.32 9.66 -17.48
N VAL A 43 3.18 9.16 -16.23
CA VAL A 43 1.96 9.33 -15.45
C VAL A 43 1.76 10.80 -15.09
N GLU A 44 2.82 11.54 -14.77
CA GLU A 44 2.74 12.99 -14.51
C GLU A 44 2.27 13.76 -15.75
N LEU A 45 2.85 13.48 -16.92
CA LEU A 45 2.41 14.06 -18.19
C LEU A 45 0.95 13.75 -18.49
N TRP A 46 0.49 12.53 -18.23
CA TRP A 46 -0.91 12.14 -18.41
C TRP A 46 -1.86 12.90 -17.45
N VAL A 47 -1.45 13.16 -16.22
CA VAL A 47 -2.22 14.01 -15.30
C VAL A 47 -2.24 15.47 -15.78
N GLN A 48 -1.11 15.98 -16.33
CA GLN A 48 -1.04 17.30 -16.95
C GLN A 48 -1.94 17.45 -18.16
N ASP A 49 -2.10 16.39 -18.95
CA ASP A 49 -3.05 16.39 -20.09
C ASP A 49 -4.50 16.54 -19.62
N MET A 50 -4.87 15.92 -18.51
CA MET A 50 -6.20 16.11 -17.89
C MET A 50 -6.35 17.48 -17.19
N ARG A 51 -5.28 17.97 -16.56
CA ARG A 51 -5.25 19.20 -15.77
C ARG A 51 -3.93 19.94 -16.01
N PRO A 52 -3.86 20.80 -17.05
CA PRO A 52 -2.65 21.54 -17.41
C PRO A 52 -2.13 22.47 -16.29
N ASP A 53 -3.00 22.89 -15.37
CA ASP A 53 -2.72 23.73 -14.22
C ASP A 53 -2.33 22.93 -12.95
N MET A 54 -2.18 21.61 -13.04
CA MET A 54 -1.78 20.79 -11.91
C MET A 54 -0.39 21.16 -11.40
N ARG A 55 -0.21 21.06 -10.09
CA ARG A 55 1.04 21.38 -9.39
C ARG A 55 1.70 20.09 -8.91
N SER A 56 2.93 19.82 -9.40
CA SER A 56 3.69 18.66 -8.97
C SER A 56 4.17 18.81 -7.52
N LEU A 57 4.03 17.73 -6.72
CA LEU A 57 4.63 17.63 -5.40
C LEU A 57 6.04 17.00 -5.43
N GLN A 58 6.51 16.51 -6.59
CA GLN A 58 7.83 15.91 -6.74
C GLN A 58 8.99 16.85 -6.33
N PRO A 59 8.96 18.18 -6.61
CA PRO A 59 10.02 19.10 -6.22
C PRO A 59 10.28 19.22 -4.72
N TYR A 60 9.35 18.75 -3.87
CA TYR A 60 9.57 18.69 -2.43
C TYR A 60 10.53 17.57 -1.99
N TYR A 61 10.73 16.55 -2.83
CA TYR A 61 11.80 15.57 -2.61
C TYR A 61 13.15 16.17 -2.95
N ARG A 62 14.01 16.27 -1.94
CA ARG A 62 15.36 16.82 -2.08
C ARG A 62 16.36 15.86 -1.47
N GLU A 63 17.47 15.63 -2.17
CA GLU A 63 18.55 14.79 -1.66
C GLU A 63 19.06 15.33 -0.32
N GLY A 64 19.32 14.44 0.64
CA GLY A 64 19.76 14.81 1.98
C GLY A 64 18.68 15.39 2.89
N THR A 65 17.46 15.62 2.41
CA THR A 65 16.33 16.06 3.22
C THR A 65 15.53 14.86 3.71
N SER A 66 15.18 14.86 5.02
CA SER A 66 14.30 13.83 5.55
C SER A 66 12.94 13.82 4.83
N ARG A 67 12.47 12.64 4.46
CA ARG A 67 11.13 12.47 3.87
C ARG A 67 10.01 13.04 4.76
N LEU A 68 10.17 13.04 6.08
CA LEU A 68 9.18 13.65 6.98
C LEU A 68 9.07 15.16 6.78
N THR A 69 10.19 15.84 6.52
CA THR A 69 10.20 17.28 6.18
C THR A 69 9.49 17.51 4.85
N SER A 70 9.89 16.79 3.81
CA SER A 70 9.24 16.87 2.49
C SER A 70 7.73 16.60 2.55
N TYR A 71 7.32 15.59 3.30
CA TYR A 71 5.89 15.27 3.50
C TYR A 71 5.14 16.39 4.23
N GLY A 72 5.77 17.03 5.24
CA GLY A 72 5.20 18.18 5.91
C GLY A 72 4.98 19.37 4.95
N GLU A 73 5.94 19.66 4.11
CA GLU A 73 5.85 20.72 3.09
C GLU A 73 4.77 20.43 2.04
N MET A 74 4.65 19.17 1.57
CA MET A 74 3.57 18.75 0.64
C MET A 74 2.18 18.93 1.26
N VAL A 75 2.03 18.54 2.51
CA VAL A 75 0.77 18.70 3.26
C VAL A 75 0.42 20.18 3.40
N GLU A 76 1.39 21.01 3.81
CA GLU A 76 1.17 22.43 3.98
C GLU A 76 0.79 23.13 2.66
N ALA A 77 1.42 22.74 1.54
CA ALA A 77 1.07 23.26 0.21
C ALA A 77 -0.40 23.01 -0.15
N MET A 78 -0.91 21.80 0.12
CA MET A 78 -2.32 21.48 -0.12
C MET A 78 -3.26 22.22 0.85
N LEU A 79 -2.91 22.27 2.15
CA LEU A 79 -3.76 22.88 3.17
C LEU A 79 -3.80 24.41 3.07
N ALA A 80 -2.76 25.06 2.54
CA ALA A 80 -2.76 26.48 2.26
C ALA A 80 -3.90 26.85 1.27
N GLU A 81 -4.10 26.05 0.23
CA GLU A 81 -5.17 26.25 -0.75
C GLU A 81 -6.56 25.95 -0.16
N VAL A 82 -6.66 24.91 0.69
CA VAL A 82 -7.91 24.60 1.40
C VAL A 82 -8.31 25.77 2.31
N ARG A 83 -7.36 26.34 3.07
CA ARG A 83 -7.60 27.53 3.92
C ARG A 83 -7.98 28.77 3.11
N ALA A 84 -7.52 28.85 1.87
CA ALA A 84 -7.94 29.91 0.93
C ALA A 84 -9.36 29.72 0.36
N GLY A 85 -10.11 28.71 0.84
CA GLY A 85 -11.49 28.43 0.43
C GLY A 85 -11.61 27.60 -0.84
N ARG A 86 -10.53 26.94 -1.31
CA ARG A 86 -10.52 26.20 -2.56
C ARG A 86 -10.88 24.72 -2.36
N ARG A 87 -11.52 24.13 -3.36
CA ARG A 87 -11.67 22.67 -3.49
C ARG A 87 -10.36 22.11 -4.03
N VAL A 88 -9.61 21.43 -3.16
CA VAL A 88 -8.29 20.88 -3.48
C VAL A 88 -8.39 19.37 -3.76
N CYS A 89 -7.75 18.91 -4.83
CA CYS A 89 -7.59 17.48 -5.12
C CYS A 89 -6.10 17.11 -5.07
N GLY A 90 -5.72 16.24 -4.13
CA GLY A 90 -4.42 15.57 -4.11
C GLY A 90 -4.49 14.27 -4.88
N VAL A 91 -3.67 14.11 -5.90
CA VAL A 91 -3.64 12.98 -6.82
C VAL A 91 -2.39 12.13 -6.54
N PHE A 92 -2.57 10.85 -6.23
CA PHE A 92 -1.50 9.95 -5.83
C PHE A 92 -1.50 8.68 -6.69
N TYR A 93 -0.31 8.12 -6.95
CA TYR A 93 -0.23 6.81 -7.61
C TYR A 93 -0.82 5.71 -6.70
N GLY A 94 -1.30 4.62 -7.29
CA GLY A 94 -1.88 3.50 -6.58
C GLY A 94 -3.13 3.89 -5.78
N HIS A 95 -3.15 3.49 -4.52
CA HIS A 95 -4.17 3.85 -3.53
C HIS A 95 -3.60 4.90 -2.56
N PRO A 96 -4.24 6.05 -2.37
CA PRO A 96 -3.68 7.15 -1.58
C PRO A 96 -3.54 6.84 -0.08
N GLY A 97 -4.13 5.75 0.40
CA GLY A 97 -4.08 5.32 1.80
C GLY A 97 -3.20 4.09 2.08
N VAL A 98 -2.56 3.50 1.06
CA VAL A 98 -1.74 2.29 1.21
C VAL A 98 -0.26 2.66 1.17
N PHE A 99 0.46 2.47 2.29
CA PHE A 99 1.86 2.85 2.47
C PHE A 99 2.18 4.30 2.09
N ALA A 100 1.23 5.23 2.30
CA ALA A 100 1.33 6.64 1.94
C ALA A 100 1.03 7.54 3.14
N LEU A 101 2.00 8.36 3.57
CA LEU A 101 1.85 9.23 4.74
C LEU A 101 1.13 10.54 4.41
N VAL A 102 1.46 11.16 3.27
CA VAL A 102 1.01 12.52 2.91
C VAL A 102 -0.51 12.64 2.87
N PRO A 103 -1.28 11.76 2.20
CA PRO A 103 -2.74 11.89 2.16
C PRO A 103 -3.39 11.71 3.53
N HIS A 104 -2.92 10.74 4.32
CA HIS A 104 -3.44 10.53 5.67
C HIS A 104 -3.23 11.75 6.57
N LYS A 105 -2.03 12.33 6.53
CA LYS A 105 -1.69 13.52 7.31
C LYS A 105 -2.51 14.73 6.85
N ALA A 106 -2.59 14.97 5.54
CA ALA A 106 -3.35 16.09 4.98
C ALA A 106 -4.83 16.03 5.33
N ILE A 107 -5.47 14.86 5.19
CA ILE A 107 -6.89 14.66 5.53
C ILE A 107 -7.13 14.85 7.02
N ARG A 108 -6.27 14.30 7.88
CA ARG A 108 -6.40 14.47 9.32
C ARG A 108 -6.31 15.95 9.72
N GLU A 109 -5.29 16.66 9.27
CA GLU A 109 -5.06 18.07 9.59
C GLU A 109 -6.15 18.99 9.01
N ALA A 110 -6.65 18.69 7.80
CA ALA A 110 -7.80 19.39 7.23
C ALA A 110 -9.05 19.26 8.12
N ARG A 111 -9.35 18.03 8.57
CA ARG A 111 -10.49 17.75 9.45
C ARG A 111 -10.35 18.40 10.83
N GLU A 112 -9.15 18.34 11.42
CA GLU A 112 -8.84 19.02 12.69
C GLU A 112 -9.04 20.55 12.59
N ALA A 113 -8.76 21.11 11.41
CA ALA A 113 -8.99 22.53 11.12
C ALA A 113 -10.46 22.85 10.71
N GLY A 114 -11.37 21.88 10.74
CA GLY A 114 -12.80 22.06 10.46
C GLY A 114 -13.19 22.00 8.98
N PHE A 115 -12.28 21.61 8.08
CA PHE A 115 -12.58 21.48 6.65
C PHE A 115 -13.11 20.08 6.30
N ALA A 116 -13.97 20.02 5.29
CA ALA A 116 -14.38 18.74 4.71
C ALA A 116 -13.18 18.10 3.99
N ALA A 117 -12.85 16.85 4.37
CA ALA A 117 -11.75 16.13 3.74
C ALA A 117 -12.03 14.62 3.69
N HIS A 118 -11.72 13.99 2.55
CA HIS A 118 -11.92 12.55 2.36
C HIS A 118 -10.88 11.96 1.41
N MET A 119 -10.86 10.63 1.37
CA MET A 119 -10.03 9.83 0.48
C MET A 119 -10.92 8.99 -0.43
N GLU A 120 -10.61 8.97 -1.72
CA GLU A 120 -11.17 8.00 -2.66
C GLU A 120 -10.16 6.90 -2.91
N PRO A 121 -10.56 5.62 -2.84
CA PRO A 121 -9.66 4.51 -3.06
C PRO A 121 -9.14 4.46 -4.50
N GLY A 122 -8.03 3.80 -4.69
CA GLY A 122 -7.46 3.45 -5.99
C GLY A 122 -6.95 2.02 -5.96
N ILE A 123 -6.65 1.45 -7.12
CA ILE A 123 -6.04 0.13 -7.23
C ILE A 123 -4.59 0.24 -6.79
N SER A 124 -4.23 -0.41 -5.68
CA SER A 124 -2.88 -0.41 -5.11
C SER A 124 -1.97 -1.44 -5.78
N ALA A 125 -0.67 -1.37 -5.47
CA ALA A 125 0.27 -2.44 -5.85
C ALA A 125 -0.09 -3.78 -5.17
N GLU A 126 -0.79 -3.76 -4.03
CA GLU A 126 -1.30 -4.95 -3.34
C GLU A 126 -2.37 -5.65 -4.17
N ASP A 127 -3.34 -4.90 -4.72
CA ASP A 127 -4.39 -5.45 -5.59
C ASP A 127 -3.77 -6.07 -6.85
N CYS A 128 -2.78 -5.39 -7.45
CA CYS A 128 -2.05 -5.91 -8.61
C CYS A 128 -1.28 -7.18 -8.25
N LEU A 129 -0.61 -7.21 -7.10
CA LEU A 129 0.15 -8.36 -6.60
C LEU A 129 -0.75 -9.61 -6.47
N TYR A 130 -1.93 -9.48 -5.90
CA TYR A 130 -2.87 -10.59 -5.78
C TYR A 130 -3.32 -11.11 -7.14
N ALA A 131 -3.62 -10.21 -8.07
CA ALA A 131 -4.04 -10.57 -9.42
C ALA A 131 -2.90 -11.25 -10.22
N ASP A 132 -1.71 -10.65 -10.21
CA ASP A 132 -0.56 -11.11 -11.00
C ASP A 132 0.00 -12.44 -10.49
N LEU A 133 0.03 -12.65 -9.17
CA LEU A 133 0.55 -13.87 -8.54
C LEU A 133 -0.52 -14.94 -8.28
N GLY A 134 -1.79 -14.63 -8.53
CA GLY A 134 -2.90 -15.57 -8.27
C GLY A 134 -3.07 -15.87 -6.78
N ILE A 135 -2.82 -14.90 -5.89
CA ILE A 135 -2.93 -15.05 -4.44
C ILE A 135 -4.32 -14.63 -3.99
N ASP A 136 -5.03 -15.54 -3.30
CA ASP A 136 -6.22 -15.20 -2.52
C ASP A 136 -5.83 -15.11 -1.04
N PRO A 137 -5.80 -13.89 -0.43
CA PRO A 137 -5.47 -13.74 0.98
C PRO A 137 -6.46 -14.46 1.92
N GLY A 138 -7.67 -14.78 1.45
CA GLY A 138 -8.66 -15.58 2.20
C GLY A 138 -8.28 -17.03 2.37
N ALA A 139 -7.41 -17.60 1.53
CA ALA A 139 -7.05 -19.01 1.57
C ALA A 139 -6.07 -19.35 2.72
N TYR A 140 -5.03 -18.54 2.91
CA TYR A 140 -3.96 -18.78 3.89
C TYR A 140 -3.76 -17.62 4.86
N GLY A 141 -4.41 -16.49 4.63
CA GLY A 141 -4.08 -15.24 5.28
C GLY A 141 -2.87 -14.55 4.62
N CYS A 142 -2.73 -13.25 4.89
CA CYS A 142 -1.64 -12.45 4.37
C CYS A 142 -1.21 -11.41 5.40
N GLN A 143 0.09 -11.29 5.63
CA GLN A 143 0.69 -10.34 6.56
C GLN A 143 1.50 -9.33 5.78
N HIS A 144 1.27 -8.04 6.00
CA HIS A 144 1.91 -6.95 5.28
C HIS A 144 2.70 -6.07 6.24
N TYR A 145 3.99 -5.84 5.92
CA TYR A 145 4.82 -4.91 6.68
C TYR A 145 5.66 -4.06 5.74
N GLU A 146 5.94 -2.83 6.13
CA GLU A 146 7.03 -2.05 5.56
C GLU A 146 8.36 -2.62 6.08
N ALA A 147 9.33 -2.81 5.20
CA ALA A 147 10.54 -3.59 5.50
C ALA A 147 11.39 -2.98 6.63
N SER A 148 11.54 -1.65 6.70
CA SER A 148 12.29 -1.01 7.79
C SER A 148 11.55 -1.13 9.12
N GLN A 149 10.22 -1.08 9.10
CA GLN A 149 9.37 -1.28 10.27
C GLN A 149 9.45 -2.74 10.77
N PHE A 150 9.45 -3.70 9.82
CA PHE A 150 9.67 -5.11 10.12
C PHE A 150 11.01 -5.35 10.83
N MET A 151 12.08 -4.68 10.37
CA MET A 151 13.40 -4.75 11.00
C MET A 151 13.48 -4.03 12.36
N ALA A 152 12.74 -2.93 12.53
CA ALA A 152 12.85 -2.08 13.72
C ALA A 152 12.02 -2.59 14.91
N TYR A 153 10.95 -3.35 14.65
CA TYR A 153 10.02 -3.83 15.66
C TYR A 153 9.98 -5.35 15.68
N ARG A 154 9.98 -5.93 16.89
CA ARG A 154 9.84 -7.37 17.06
C ARG A 154 8.43 -7.79 16.64
N ARG A 155 8.31 -8.44 15.50
CA ARG A 155 7.04 -8.97 14.97
C ARG A 155 6.95 -10.46 15.26
N ARG A 156 5.72 -10.95 15.50
CA ARG A 156 5.41 -12.38 15.42
C ARG A 156 4.74 -12.61 14.08
N ILE A 157 5.39 -13.32 13.22
CA ILE A 157 4.83 -13.72 11.93
C ILE A 157 4.27 -15.14 12.04
N ASP A 158 3.26 -15.41 11.23
CA ASP A 158 2.73 -16.76 11.03
C ASP A 158 3.26 -17.32 9.71
N PRO A 159 4.24 -18.24 9.74
CA PRO A 159 4.78 -18.81 8.51
C PRO A 159 3.81 -19.75 7.78
N SER A 160 2.59 -19.96 8.27
CA SER A 160 1.53 -20.67 7.55
C SER A 160 0.67 -19.75 6.67
N ALA A 161 0.90 -18.43 6.75
CA ALA A 161 0.30 -17.39 5.90
C ALA A 161 1.33 -16.77 4.95
N TYR A 162 0.88 -16.03 3.94
CA TYR A 162 1.76 -15.20 3.15
C TYR A 162 2.37 -14.08 3.99
N LEU A 163 3.65 -13.76 3.74
CA LEU A 163 4.30 -12.55 4.24
C LEU A 163 4.67 -11.66 3.04
N VAL A 164 4.27 -10.40 3.08
CA VAL A 164 4.59 -9.39 2.06
C VAL A 164 5.37 -8.26 2.71
N LEU A 165 6.60 -8.04 2.24
CA LEU A 165 7.47 -6.96 2.70
C LEU A 165 7.56 -5.87 1.62
N TRP A 166 7.07 -4.70 1.96
CA TRP A 166 7.03 -3.53 1.09
C TRP A 166 8.27 -2.66 1.24
N GLN A 167 8.65 -1.94 0.16
CA GLN A 167 9.73 -0.95 0.16
C GLN A 167 11.09 -1.52 0.55
N VAL A 168 11.37 -2.76 0.14
CA VAL A 168 12.58 -3.48 0.54
C VAL A 168 13.88 -2.84 0.03
N GLY A 169 13.83 -2.06 -1.05
CA GLY A 169 15.00 -1.31 -1.54
C GLY A 169 15.55 -0.29 -0.54
N MET A 170 14.73 0.15 0.42
CA MET A 170 15.11 1.08 1.50
C MET A 170 15.17 0.41 2.88
N ALA A 171 15.07 -0.91 2.96
CA ALA A 171 15.00 -1.63 4.22
C ALA A 171 16.11 -1.22 5.19
N GLY A 172 15.73 -0.88 6.43
CA GLY A 172 16.64 -0.49 7.49
C GLY A 172 17.13 0.97 7.47
N ASP A 173 16.68 1.82 6.53
CA ASP A 173 17.00 3.25 6.54
C ASP A 173 16.33 3.98 7.71
N ARG A 174 17.11 4.30 8.75
CA ARG A 174 16.66 5.06 9.93
C ARG A 174 16.66 6.57 9.71
N SER A 175 17.38 7.06 8.69
CA SER A 175 17.49 8.48 8.42
C SER A 175 16.26 9.04 7.69
N LEU A 176 15.49 8.18 7.02
CA LEU A 176 14.40 8.53 6.11
C LEU A 176 14.84 9.48 4.99
N ALA A 177 16.14 9.43 4.63
CA ALA A 177 16.72 10.31 3.61
C ALA A 177 17.34 9.54 2.44
N ARG A 178 17.40 8.20 2.51
CA ARG A 178 17.98 7.34 1.48
C ARG A 178 16.88 6.77 0.59
N PHE A 179 17.18 6.66 -0.71
CA PHE A 179 16.31 6.00 -1.69
C PHE A 179 16.73 4.55 -1.95
N SER A 180 17.87 4.12 -1.39
CA SER A 180 18.34 2.74 -1.47
C SER A 180 19.26 2.44 -0.29
N THR A 181 19.21 1.18 0.18
CA THR A 181 20.16 0.59 1.13
C THR A 181 20.91 -0.57 0.46
N GLY A 182 22.15 -0.78 0.89
CA GLY A 182 23.01 -1.79 0.25
C GLY A 182 22.94 -3.18 0.90
N PRO A 183 23.82 -4.13 0.43
CA PRO A 183 23.84 -5.52 0.89
C PRO A 183 24.00 -5.70 2.40
N ALA A 184 24.68 -4.77 3.09
CA ALA A 184 24.82 -4.84 4.56
C ALA A 184 23.47 -4.77 5.28
N TYR A 185 22.55 -3.92 4.84
CA TYR A 185 21.21 -3.83 5.40
C TYR A 185 20.36 -5.06 5.05
N ARG A 186 20.49 -5.54 3.81
CA ARG A 186 19.79 -6.75 3.36
C ARG A 186 20.23 -7.98 4.14
N ARG A 187 21.51 -8.08 4.53
CA ARG A 187 22.02 -9.15 5.38
C ARG A 187 21.30 -9.20 6.73
N LEU A 188 21.08 -8.05 7.35
CA LEU A 188 20.31 -7.97 8.61
C LEU A 188 18.85 -8.38 8.43
N LEU A 189 18.23 -7.98 7.30
CA LEU A 189 16.88 -8.43 6.97
C LEU A 189 16.82 -9.96 6.79
N VAL A 190 17.80 -10.53 6.07
CA VAL A 190 17.90 -11.99 5.86
C VAL A 190 18.10 -12.72 7.20
N GLU A 191 18.94 -12.20 8.10
CA GLU A 191 19.13 -12.78 9.45
C GLU A 191 17.80 -12.88 10.21
N LEU A 192 16.94 -11.84 10.17
CA LEU A 192 15.61 -11.88 10.76
C LEU A 192 14.69 -12.89 10.08
N LEU A 193 14.70 -12.96 8.75
CA LEU A 193 13.86 -13.88 7.99
C LEU A 193 14.21 -15.34 8.25
N LEU A 194 15.49 -15.64 8.48
CA LEU A 194 15.97 -17.00 8.79
C LEU A 194 15.48 -17.52 10.16
N GLU A 195 14.92 -16.67 11.03
CA GLU A 195 14.29 -17.13 12.26
C GLU A 195 13.03 -17.97 11.98
N ASP A 196 12.32 -17.68 10.87
CA ASP A 196 11.01 -18.28 10.54
C ASP A 196 11.00 -19.03 9.20
N TYR A 197 11.90 -18.70 8.27
CA TYR A 197 11.98 -19.30 6.92
C TYR A 197 13.29 -20.01 6.69
N PRO A 198 13.30 -21.19 6.06
CA PRO A 198 14.55 -21.84 5.59
C PRO A 198 15.32 -20.97 4.59
N ALA A 199 16.64 -21.14 4.53
CA ALA A 199 17.48 -20.37 3.60
C ALA A 199 17.16 -20.62 2.12
N ASP A 200 16.63 -21.77 1.79
CA ASP A 200 16.20 -22.19 0.45
C ASP A 200 14.72 -21.94 0.18
N HIS A 201 13.99 -21.31 1.14
CA HIS A 201 12.58 -21.00 0.97
C HIS A 201 12.38 -20.04 -0.23
N PRO A 202 11.38 -20.33 -1.10
CA PRO A 202 11.09 -19.49 -2.26
C PRO A 202 10.58 -18.11 -1.85
N VAL A 203 11.04 -17.10 -2.55
CA VAL A 203 10.60 -15.70 -2.41
C VAL A 203 10.39 -15.13 -3.80
N ILE A 204 9.37 -14.31 -3.98
CA ILE A 204 9.12 -13.62 -5.24
C ILE A 204 9.47 -12.13 -5.06
N ALA A 205 10.39 -11.62 -5.88
CA ALA A 205 10.61 -10.19 -6.01
C ALA A 205 9.61 -9.64 -7.04
N TYR A 206 8.61 -8.91 -6.54
CA TYR A 206 7.48 -8.42 -7.33
C TYR A 206 7.56 -6.90 -7.54
N GLU A 207 7.23 -6.46 -8.76
CA GLU A 207 7.00 -5.06 -9.09
C GLU A 207 5.79 -4.98 -10.05
N ALA A 208 4.76 -4.22 -9.69
CA ALA A 208 3.58 -4.04 -10.52
C ALA A 208 3.92 -3.31 -11.84
N ALA A 209 3.26 -3.68 -12.93
CA ALA A 209 3.35 -2.93 -14.18
C ALA A 209 2.66 -1.56 -14.02
N THR A 210 3.35 -0.50 -14.45
CA THR A 210 2.80 0.87 -14.45
C THR A 210 2.29 1.32 -15.81
N LEU A 211 2.71 0.64 -16.88
CA LEU A 211 2.31 0.94 -18.25
C LEU A 211 1.57 -0.25 -18.87
N PRO A 212 0.54 -0.03 -19.71
CA PRO A 212 -0.23 -1.12 -20.33
C PRO A 212 0.59 -2.05 -21.23
N ILE A 213 1.75 -1.59 -21.71
CA ILE A 213 2.67 -2.36 -22.55
C ILE A 213 3.74 -3.11 -21.76
N ALA A 214 3.82 -2.88 -20.44
CA ALA A 214 4.78 -3.53 -19.56
C ALA A 214 4.16 -4.76 -18.90
N SER A 215 5.01 -5.75 -18.59
CA SER A 215 4.64 -6.88 -17.74
C SER A 215 5.11 -6.63 -16.30
N PRO A 216 4.41 -7.15 -15.29
CA PRO A 216 4.90 -7.13 -13.93
C PRO A 216 6.21 -7.91 -13.82
N ARG A 217 7.09 -7.47 -12.92
CA ARG A 217 8.28 -8.24 -12.55
C ARG A 217 7.90 -9.27 -11.50
N MET A 218 8.29 -10.53 -11.72
CA MET A 218 8.00 -11.66 -10.81
C MET A 218 9.21 -12.59 -10.77
N ASP A 219 10.33 -12.12 -10.20
CA ASP A 219 11.56 -12.90 -10.13
C ASP A 219 11.50 -13.88 -8.97
N ALA A 220 11.67 -15.18 -9.27
CA ALA A 220 11.78 -16.21 -8.25
C ALA A 220 13.21 -16.22 -7.67
N LEU A 221 13.30 -16.09 -6.36
CA LEU A 221 14.52 -16.07 -5.56
C LEU A 221 14.40 -17.03 -4.38
N ARG A 222 15.49 -17.18 -3.64
CA ARG A 222 15.53 -17.83 -2.32
C ARG A 222 15.89 -16.81 -1.25
N VAL A 223 15.53 -17.07 0.01
CA VAL A 223 15.90 -16.20 1.14
C VAL A 223 17.41 -15.93 1.16
N SER A 224 18.23 -16.94 0.93
CA SER A 224 19.71 -16.84 0.89
C SER A 224 20.25 -15.94 -0.24
N GLU A 225 19.47 -15.72 -1.30
CA GLU A 225 19.89 -14.92 -2.48
C GLU A 225 19.57 -13.43 -2.33
N LEU A 226 18.72 -13.06 -1.36
CA LEU A 226 18.23 -11.70 -1.19
C LEU A 226 19.33 -10.67 -0.90
N VAL A 227 20.47 -11.08 -0.32
CA VAL A 227 21.57 -10.17 -0.01
C VAL A 227 22.11 -9.50 -1.27
N GLU A 228 22.28 -10.27 -2.33
CA GLU A 228 22.87 -9.83 -3.60
C GLU A 228 21.81 -9.55 -4.69
N ALA A 229 20.52 -9.73 -4.38
CA ALA A 229 19.42 -9.53 -5.34
C ALA A 229 19.29 -8.06 -5.79
N ASP A 230 18.81 -7.84 -7.02
CA ASP A 230 18.43 -6.51 -7.52
C ASP A 230 17.08 -6.10 -6.89
N LEU A 231 17.16 -5.47 -5.71
CA LEU A 231 16.00 -4.93 -5.00
C LEU A 231 15.94 -3.41 -5.17
N ARG A 232 14.94 -2.96 -5.91
CA ARG A 232 14.71 -1.55 -6.24
C ARG A 232 13.76 -0.90 -5.24
N LEU A 233 13.56 0.41 -5.36
CA LEU A 233 12.67 1.19 -4.49
C LEU A 233 11.23 0.64 -4.49
N GLN A 234 10.73 0.23 -5.66
CA GLN A 234 9.40 -0.31 -5.86
C GLN A 234 9.28 -1.82 -5.62
N THR A 235 10.41 -2.53 -5.39
CA THR A 235 10.38 -3.98 -5.21
C THR A 235 9.67 -4.35 -3.91
N THR A 236 8.79 -5.33 -4.00
CA THR A 236 8.07 -5.97 -2.90
C THR A 236 8.51 -7.43 -2.83
N LEU A 237 8.81 -7.94 -1.64
CA LEU A 237 9.10 -9.36 -1.44
C LEU A 237 7.86 -10.10 -0.97
N VAL A 238 7.56 -11.22 -1.62
CA VAL A 238 6.42 -12.08 -1.30
C VAL A 238 6.92 -13.46 -0.89
N PHE A 239 6.62 -13.85 0.33
CA PHE A 239 6.98 -15.14 0.91
C PHE A 239 5.73 -16.01 0.95
N PRO A 240 5.66 -17.11 0.17
CA PRO A 240 4.60 -18.10 0.31
C PRO A 240 4.61 -18.76 1.68
N PRO A 241 3.53 -19.45 2.09
CA PRO A 241 3.53 -20.22 3.33
C PRO A 241 4.69 -21.23 3.38
N ALA A 242 5.48 -21.21 4.46
CA ALA A 242 6.58 -22.15 4.71
C ALA A 242 6.13 -23.38 5.52
N ARG A 243 4.95 -23.30 6.13
CA ARG A 243 4.40 -24.36 6.98
C ARG A 243 2.92 -24.58 6.67
N ALA A 244 2.44 -25.79 6.86
CA ALA A 244 1.01 -26.09 6.77
C ALA A 244 0.24 -25.45 7.94
N MET A 245 -0.97 -24.96 7.68
CA MET A 245 -1.89 -24.51 8.71
C MET A 245 -2.26 -25.66 9.63
N GLN A 246 -2.22 -25.45 10.93
CA GLN A 246 -2.61 -26.43 11.95
C GLN A 246 -4.06 -26.23 12.35
N ARG A 247 -4.86 -27.32 12.29
CA ARG A 247 -6.25 -27.30 12.72
C ARG A 247 -6.34 -27.15 14.24
N ASN A 248 -7.16 -26.23 14.72
CA ASN A 248 -7.52 -26.12 16.14
C ASN A 248 -8.61 -27.17 16.46
N GLN A 249 -8.20 -28.40 16.83
CA GLN A 249 -9.11 -29.51 17.08
C GLN A 249 -10.10 -29.20 18.21
N ALA A 250 -9.66 -28.53 19.27
CA ALA A 250 -10.52 -28.16 20.39
C ALA A 250 -11.64 -27.19 19.95
N MET A 251 -11.31 -26.20 19.11
CA MET A 251 -12.30 -25.27 18.57
C MET A 251 -13.25 -25.96 17.59
N LEU A 252 -12.73 -26.82 16.72
CA LEU A 252 -13.55 -27.57 15.77
C LEU A 252 -14.57 -28.47 16.48
N ALA A 253 -14.19 -29.11 17.59
CA ALA A 253 -15.11 -29.91 18.40
C ALA A 253 -16.27 -29.03 18.96
N ARG A 254 -15.97 -27.87 19.49
CA ARG A 254 -16.96 -26.91 19.99
C ARG A 254 -17.90 -26.39 18.91
N LEU A 255 -17.35 -26.09 17.72
CA LEU A 255 -18.16 -25.68 16.57
C LEU A 255 -19.12 -26.78 16.14
N ALA A 256 -18.66 -28.05 16.11
CA ALA A 256 -19.51 -29.18 15.78
C ALA A 256 -20.62 -29.44 16.84
N GLU A 257 -20.44 -29.06 18.09
CA GLU A 257 -21.52 -29.09 19.10
C GLU A 257 -22.57 -28.02 18.78
N LEU A 258 -22.16 -26.76 18.52
CA LEU A 258 -23.09 -25.71 18.16
C LEU A 258 -23.88 -26.03 16.89
N ASP A 259 -23.25 -26.63 15.89
CA ASP A 259 -23.92 -27.04 14.65
C ASP A 259 -25.01 -28.07 14.93
N ARG A 260 -24.77 -29.04 15.85
CA ARG A 260 -25.78 -30.04 16.26
C ARG A 260 -26.95 -29.42 17.02
N GLU A 261 -26.67 -28.48 17.93
CA GLU A 261 -27.69 -27.74 18.67
C GLU A 261 -28.54 -26.88 17.72
N ALA A 262 -27.95 -26.20 16.77
CA ALA A 262 -28.65 -25.38 15.76
C ALA A 262 -29.58 -26.24 14.88
N LEU A 263 -29.08 -27.39 14.43
CA LEU A 263 -29.89 -28.36 13.65
C LEU A 263 -31.08 -28.92 14.45
N ALA A 264 -30.88 -29.25 15.73
CA ALA A 264 -31.92 -29.72 16.61
C ALA A 264 -33.00 -28.63 16.87
N ALA A 265 -32.61 -27.41 17.09
CA ALA A 265 -33.49 -26.25 17.25
C ALA A 265 -34.29 -25.94 15.97
N GLY A 266 -33.64 -26.01 14.80
CA GLY A 266 -34.29 -25.78 13.49
C GLY A 266 -35.31 -26.91 13.17
N ALA A 267 -35.02 -28.15 13.51
CA ALA A 267 -35.95 -29.27 13.36
C ALA A 267 -37.15 -29.16 14.31
N ALA A 268 -36.98 -28.57 15.49
CA ALA A 268 -38.07 -28.33 16.46
C ALA A 268 -38.97 -27.14 16.08
N ALA A 269 -38.48 -26.20 15.26
CA ALA A 269 -39.24 -24.99 14.87
C ALA A 269 -40.24 -25.23 13.72
N GLY A 270 -40.23 -26.39 13.04
CA GLY A 270 -41.14 -26.74 11.93
C GLY A 270 -40.99 -25.83 10.69
N PRO A 271 -41.53 -26.19 9.54
CA PRO A 271 -41.52 -25.29 8.40
C PRO A 271 -42.37 -24.07 8.69
N VAL A 272 -41.75 -22.87 8.57
CA VAL A 272 -42.50 -21.62 8.54
C VAL A 272 -43.33 -21.62 7.26
N THR A 273 -44.65 -21.78 7.43
CA THR A 273 -45.68 -21.74 6.35
C THR A 273 -45.79 -20.35 5.80
#